data_c107ef77e00958c6bd71041ffcdbff03
#
_entry.id   c107ef77e00958c6bd71041ffcdbff03
#
_cell.length_a   1.000
_cell.length_b   1.000
_cell.length_c   1.000
_cell.angle_alpha   90.00
_cell.angle_beta   90.00
_cell.angle_gamma   90.00
#
_symmetry.space_group_name_H-M   'P 1'
#
loop_
_entity.id
_entity.type
_entity.pdbx_description
1 polymer ?
#
loop_
_entity_poly.entity_id
_entity_poly.type
_entity_poly.pdbx_seq_one_letter_code
_entity_poly.pdbx_strand_id
1 'polypeptide(L)'
;MQQTIRRALVLAAIAALGLAAPALAGPPWISIELPANPHDASTRGAFLLVHAFHHGTPMSFPITGTAEGIVNGERRTVRLEFTKTSRAGVYGLRKMWPGEGTWTLVISVNQGDENREDKATAVVELDSSGDVVSVKVPTRQQGQWSIPAGVSMADIDAGLRARAGGLARRN
;
A
#
# COMPACT_ATOMS: atom_id res chain seq x y z
N MET A 1 -47.82 -38.06 7.35
CA MET A 1 -47.19 -37.47 6.14
C MET A 1 -46.76 -35.99 6.29
N GLN A 2 -47.58 -35.09 6.82
CA GLN A 2 -47.23 -33.65 6.97
C GLN A 2 -46.06 -33.37 7.93
N GLN A 3 -45.91 -34.12 9.03
CA GLN A 3 -44.79 -33.94 9.97
C GLN A 3 -43.42 -34.31 9.35
N THR A 4 -43.39 -35.34 8.52
CA THR A 4 -42.14 -35.77 7.83
C THR A 4 -41.65 -34.73 6.82
N ILE A 5 -42.58 -34.12 6.11
CA ILE A 5 -42.28 -33.06 5.12
C ILE A 5 -41.76 -31.80 5.82
N ARG A 6 -42.33 -31.39 6.96
CA ARG A 6 -41.88 -30.25 7.75
C ARG A 6 -40.45 -30.45 8.31
N ARG A 7 -40.12 -31.67 8.79
CA ARG A 7 -38.79 -32.00 9.29
C ARG A 7 -37.73 -32.01 8.15
N ALA A 8 -38.10 -32.51 6.97
CA ALA A 8 -37.22 -32.50 5.81
C ALA A 8 -36.91 -31.06 5.33
N LEU A 9 -37.91 -30.16 5.30
CA LEU A 9 -37.75 -28.76 4.97
C LEU A 9 -36.86 -27.98 5.95
N VAL A 10 -36.98 -28.24 7.23
CA VAL A 10 -36.13 -27.59 8.26
C VAL A 10 -34.70 -28.07 8.17
N LEU A 11 -34.45 -29.35 7.91
CA LEU A 11 -33.10 -29.90 7.72
C LEU A 11 -32.45 -29.37 6.45
N ALA A 12 -33.21 -29.21 5.36
CA ALA A 12 -32.70 -28.62 4.11
C ALA A 12 -32.34 -27.13 4.26
N ALA A 13 -33.11 -26.35 5.03
CA ALA A 13 -32.83 -24.96 5.33
C ALA A 13 -31.56 -24.78 6.17
N ILE A 14 -31.33 -25.66 7.16
CA ILE A 14 -30.12 -25.64 8.00
C ILE A 14 -28.87 -26.03 7.18
N ALA A 15 -28.99 -26.99 6.27
CA ALA A 15 -27.89 -27.38 5.38
C ALA A 15 -27.51 -26.28 4.38
N ALA A 16 -28.49 -25.49 3.90
CA ALA A 16 -28.22 -24.36 3.00
C ALA A 16 -27.49 -23.19 3.69
N LEU A 17 -27.75 -22.96 4.99
CA LEU A 17 -27.04 -21.95 5.79
C LEU A 17 -25.59 -22.33 6.12
N GLY A 18 -25.25 -23.62 6.14
CA GLY A 18 -23.90 -24.12 6.41
C GLY A 18 -22.94 -24.04 5.20
N LEU A 19 -23.45 -23.76 3.99
CA LEU A 19 -22.65 -23.71 2.76
C LEU A 19 -22.28 -22.27 2.33
N ALA A 20 -22.60 -21.25 3.12
CA ALA A 20 -22.10 -19.91 2.89
C ALA A 20 -20.60 -19.91 3.23
N ALA A 21 -19.76 -20.24 2.24
CA ALA A 21 -18.34 -19.99 2.36
C ALA A 21 -18.14 -18.50 2.71
N PRO A 22 -17.29 -18.18 3.71
CA PRO A 22 -16.97 -16.78 3.98
C PRO A 22 -16.45 -16.18 2.68
N ALA A 23 -17.15 -15.15 2.18
CA ALA A 23 -16.62 -14.36 1.06
C ALA A 23 -15.30 -13.78 1.53
N LEU A 24 -14.18 -14.33 1.05
CA LEU A 24 -12.86 -13.76 1.30
C LEU A 24 -12.89 -12.38 0.67
N ALA A 25 -12.95 -11.36 1.51
CA ALA A 25 -12.78 -9.99 1.06
C ALA A 25 -11.42 -9.92 0.37
N GLY A 26 -11.38 -9.43 -0.87
CA GLY A 26 -10.13 -9.26 -1.60
C GLY A 26 -9.18 -8.32 -0.87
N PRO A 27 -7.88 -8.31 -1.21
CA PRO A 27 -6.89 -7.45 -0.58
C PRO A 27 -7.20 -5.97 -0.84
N PRO A 28 -6.71 -5.06 0.02
CA PRO A 28 -6.80 -3.63 -0.23
C PRO A 28 -5.99 -3.25 -1.47
N TRP A 29 -6.24 -2.06 -1.99
CA TRP A 29 -5.46 -1.44 -3.05
C TRP A 29 -4.89 -0.11 -2.59
N ILE A 30 -3.77 0.28 -3.21
CA ILE A 30 -3.08 1.54 -2.96
C ILE A 30 -2.84 2.26 -4.29
N SER A 31 -2.97 3.59 -4.28
CA SER A 31 -2.44 4.42 -5.36
C SER A 31 -1.76 5.66 -4.80
N ILE A 32 -0.87 6.25 -5.59
CA ILE A 32 -0.10 7.44 -5.24
C ILE A 32 -0.49 8.57 -6.18
N GLU A 33 -0.86 9.72 -5.62
CA GLU A 33 -1.16 10.94 -6.36
C GLU A 33 0.05 11.90 -6.30
N LEU A 34 0.54 12.34 -7.46
CA LEU A 34 1.66 13.26 -7.63
C LEU A 34 1.37 14.25 -8.77
N PRO A 35 1.73 15.56 -8.62
CA PRO A 35 1.97 16.25 -7.36
C PRO A 35 0.67 16.43 -6.57
N ALA A 36 0.76 16.67 -5.25
CA ALA A 36 -0.39 17.01 -4.44
C ALA A 36 -1.00 18.34 -4.92
N ASN A 37 -2.35 18.42 -4.99
CA ASN A 37 -3.03 19.63 -5.45
C ASN A 37 -2.73 20.83 -4.51
N PRO A 38 -2.06 21.90 -4.96
CA PRO A 38 -1.69 23.03 -4.12
C PRO A 38 -2.91 23.86 -3.66
N HIS A 39 -4.05 23.74 -4.33
CA HIS A 39 -5.28 24.46 -4.02
C HIS A 39 -6.14 23.75 -2.96
N ASP A 40 -5.88 22.48 -2.67
CA ASP A 40 -6.54 21.76 -1.58
C ASP A 40 -5.83 22.07 -0.25
N ALA A 41 -6.47 22.85 0.62
CA ALA A 41 -5.92 23.24 1.90
C ALA A 41 -5.61 22.04 2.82
N SER A 42 -6.35 20.93 2.68
CA SER A 42 -6.14 19.69 3.47
C SER A 42 -4.89 18.92 3.06
N THR A 43 -4.35 19.19 1.88
CA THR A 43 -3.15 18.52 1.31
C THR A 43 -1.93 19.44 1.24
N ARG A 44 -2.07 20.69 1.72
CA ARG A 44 -1.01 21.69 1.64
C ARG A 44 0.29 21.23 2.31
N GLY A 45 1.38 21.26 1.55
CA GLY A 45 2.71 20.83 1.98
C GLY A 45 2.90 19.31 1.98
N ALA A 46 1.95 18.54 1.46
CA ALA A 46 2.15 17.14 1.18
C ALA A 46 3.13 16.98 0.00
N PHE A 47 4.08 16.06 0.15
CA PHE A 47 4.99 15.63 -0.91
C PHE A 47 4.25 14.72 -1.90
N LEU A 48 3.40 13.84 -1.38
CA LEU A 48 2.51 12.98 -2.15
C LEU A 48 1.25 12.66 -1.33
N LEU A 49 0.24 12.15 -2.03
CA LEU A 49 -0.95 11.60 -1.40
C LEU A 49 -1.04 10.10 -1.62
N VAL A 50 -1.49 9.40 -0.59
CA VAL A 50 -1.73 7.95 -0.60
C VAL A 50 -3.23 7.72 -0.57
N HIS A 51 -3.73 6.96 -1.53
CA HIS A 51 -5.13 6.55 -1.59
C HIS A 51 -5.26 5.08 -1.23
N ALA A 52 -6.15 4.79 -0.31
CA ALA A 52 -6.51 3.44 0.12
C ALA A 52 -7.89 3.06 -0.39
N PHE A 53 -8.01 1.87 -1.01
CA PHE A 53 -9.25 1.39 -1.60
C PHE A 53 -9.54 -0.06 -1.20
N HIS A 54 -10.83 -0.41 -1.27
CA HIS A 54 -11.29 -1.78 -1.27
C HIS A 54 -12.42 -1.90 -2.30
N HIS A 55 -12.28 -2.80 -3.27
CA HIS A 55 -13.23 -2.93 -4.40
C HIS A 55 -13.57 -1.60 -5.10
N GLY A 56 -12.57 -0.73 -5.30
CA GLY A 56 -12.73 0.58 -5.92
C GLY A 56 -13.35 1.66 -5.02
N THR A 57 -13.75 1.32 -3.79
CA THR A 57 -14.30 2.26 -2.82
C THR A 57 -13.18 2.81 -1.92
N PRO A 58 -13.07 4.15 -1.73
CA PRO A 58 -12.12 4.73 -0.78
C PRO A 58 -12.38 4.25 0.64
N MET A 59 -11.32 3.79 1.33
CA MET A 59 -11.41 3.21 2.67
C MET A 59 -10.38 3.84 3.61
N SER A 60 -10.80 4.13 4.85
CA SER A 60 -9.91 4.68 5.89
C SER A 60 -9.07 3.58 6.56
N PHE A 61 -8.32 2.82 5.76
CA PHE A 61 -7.41 1.80 6.27
C PHE A 61 -6.16 2.42 6.93
N PRO A 62 -5.53 1.73 7.89
CA PRO A 62 -4.24 2.12 8.41
C PRO A 62 -3.18 2.16 7.31
N ILE A 63 -2.37 3.22 7.31
CA ILE A 63 -1.22 3.34 6.42
C ILE A 63 0.05 3.35 7.24
N THR A 64 1.01 2.55 6.83
CA THR A 64 2.36 2.49 7.40
C THR A 64 3.40 2.67 6.31
N GLY A 65 4.61 3.05 6.65
CA GLY A 65 5.68 3.12 5.66
C GLY A 65 7.01 3.54 6.25
N THR A 66 8.04 3.35 5.44
CA THR A 66 9.40 3.79 5.70
C THR A 66 10.00 4.46 4.47
N ALA A 67 10.89 5.43 4.69
CA ALA A 67 11.84 5.87 3.69
C ALA A 67 13.15 5.13 3.94
N GLU A 68 13.58 4.38 2.94
CA GLU A 68 14.78 3.57 2.94
C GLU A 68 15.83 4.28 2.09
N GLY A 69 17.01 4.52 2.64
CA GLY A 69 17.99 5.34 1.94
C GLY A 69 19.44 4.90 2.07
N ILE A 70 20.28 5.41 1.16
CA ILE A 70 21.73 5.38 1.26
C ILE A 70 22.21 6.85 1.29
N VAL A 71 22.80 7.25 2.42
CA VAL A 71 23.32 8.59 2.66
C VAL A 71 24.82 8.45 3.01
N ASN A 72 25.68 9.08 2.24
CA ASN A 72 27.14 8.98 2.42
C ASN A 72 27.65 7.53 2.49
N GLY A 73 27.04 6.62 1.72
CA GLY A 73 27.37 5.20 1.70
C GLY A 73 26.74 4.36 2.83
N GLU A 74 26.09 5.00 3.80
CA GLU A 74 25.43 4.32 4.93
C GLU A 74 23.94 4.09 4.69
N ARG A 75 23.45 2.94 5.14
CA ARG A 75 22.03 2.61 5.13
C ARG A 75 21.28 3.41 6.20
N ARG A 76 20.18 4.04 5.81
CA ARG A 76 19.30 4.81 6.70
C ARG A 76 17.85 4.40 6.49
N THR A 77 17.09 4.39 7.58
CA THR A 77 15.64 4.14 7.57
C THR A 77 14.96 5.24 8.38
N VAL A 78 13.92 5.83 7.79
CA VAL A 78 13.07 6.83 8.45
C VAL A 78 11.64 6.33 8.43
N ARG A 79 10.97 6.27 9.59
CA ARG A 79 9.55 5.95 9.67
C ARG A 79 8.74 7.11 9.07
N LEU A 80 7.74 6.78 8.25
CA LEU A 80 6.85 7.77 7.64
C LEU A 80 5.61 7.98 8.48
N GLU A 81 5.15 9.24 8.56
CA GLU A 81 3.92 9.64 9.23
C GLU A 81 2.93 10.17 8.20
N PHE A 82 1.70 9.67 8.28
CA PHE A 82 0.64 9.99 7.34
C PHE A 82 -0.46 10.78 8.04
N THR A 83 -0.86 11.89 7.43
CA THR A 83 -1.93 12.76 7.94
C THR A 83 -3.20 12.54 7.13
N LYS A 84 -4.32 12.23 7.78
CA LYS A 84 -5.62 12.15 7.12
C LYS A 84 -5.98 13.49 6.48
N THR A 85 -6.52 13.45 5.27
CA THR A 85 -7.07 14.62 4.59
C THR A 85 -8.59 14.71 4.80
N SER A 86 -9.24 15.72 4.24
CA SER A 86 -10.71 15.81 4.20
C SER A 86 -11.36 14.78 3.27
N ARG A 87 -10.58 14.17 2.36
CA ARG A 87 -11.04 13.16 1.42
C ARG A 87 -10.99 11.77 2.06
N ALA A 88 -12.09 10.99 1.95
CA ALA A 88 -12.14 9.63 2.47
C ALA A 88 -11.04 8.75 1.83
N GLY A 89 -10.33 7.98 2.65
CA GLY A 89 -9.28 7.07 2.18
C GLY A 89 -8.02 7.76 1.64
N VAL A 90 -7.85 9.08 1.82
CA VAL A 90 -6.72 9.85 1.32
C VAL A 90 -5.88 10.40 2.46
N TYR A 91 -4.57 10.19 2.36
CA TYR A 91 -3.60 10.59 3.38
C TYR A 91 -2.44 11.36 2.74
N GLY A 92 -2.04 12.45 3.38
CA GLY A 92 -0.88 13.24 2.98
C GLY A 92 0.40 12.73 3.64
N LEU A 93 1.46 12.61 2.86
CA LEU A 93 2.82 12.38 3.34
C LEU A 93 3.63 13.66 3.15
N ARG A 94 4.22 14.18 4.21
CA ARG A 94 5.21 15.26 4.13
C ARG A 94 6.61 14.68 4.02
N LYS A 95 7.53 15.43 3.43
CA LYS A 95 8.95 15.04 3.38
C LYS A 95 9.52 15.01 4.79
N MET A 96 10.04 13.84 5.22
CA MET A 96 10.57 13.59 6.57
C MET A 96 12.00 13.06 6.54
N TRP A 97 12.48 12.65 5.37
CA TRP A 97 13.84 12.14 5.14
C TRP A 97 14.78 13.28 4.72
N PRO A 98 16.11 13.13 4.93
CA PRO A 98 17.11 14.11 4.50
C PRO A 98 17.01 14.42 3.00
N GLY A 99 17.40 15.63 2.62
CA GLY A 99 17.47 16.07 1.21
C GLY A 99 18.58 15.40 0.43
N GLU A 100 19.60 14.92 1.10
CA GLU A 100 20.76 14.22 0.54
C GLU A 100 20.54 12.71 0.51
N GLY A 101 21.27 12.03 -0.39
CA GLY A 101 21.22 10.58 -0.53
C GLY A 101 20.25 10.09 -1.60
N THR A 102 20.17 8.77 -1.72
CA THR A 102 19.24 8.07 -2.61
C THR A 102 18.17 7.41 -1.77
N TRP A 103 16.90 7.67 -2.07
CA TRP A 103 15.77 7.23 -1.24
C TRP A 103 14.76 6.40 -2.02
N THR A 104 14.11 5.48 -1.30
CA THR A 104 12.93 4.74 -1.74
C THR A 104 11.90 4.77 -0.63
N LEU A 105 10.67 5.19 -0.93
CA LEU A 105 9.57 5.11 0.03
C LEU A 105 8.86 3.77 -0.16
N VAL A 106 8.67 3.04 0.92
CA VAL A 106 7.89 1.80 0.97
C VAL A 106 6.65 2.09 1.79
N ILE A 107 5.49 2.13 1.15
CA ILE A 107 4.22 2.57 1.74
C ILE A 107 3.21 1.45 1.63
N SER A 108 2.59 1.06 2.74
CA SER A 108 1.62 -0.03 2.77
C SER A 108 0.27 0.42 3.34
N VAL A 109 -0.79 0.01 2.67
CA VAL A 109 -2.17 0.06 3.15
C VAL A 109 -2.50 -1.30 3.73
N ASN A 110 -2.99 -1.35 4.98
CA ASN A 110 -3.27 -2.58 5.70
C ASN A 110 -4.78 -2.73 5.91
N GLN A 111 -5.35 -3.87 5.49
CA GLN A 111 -6.73 -4.21 5.77
C GLN A 111 -6.80 -5.02 7.07
N GLY A 112 -7.18 -4.36 8.17
CA GLY A 112 -7.25 -4.96 9.49
C GLY A 112 -5.97 -4.81 10.29
N ASP A 113 -5.54 -5.87 10.99
CA ASP A 113 -4.38 -5.87 11.86
C ASP A 113 -3.06 -5.76 11.05
N GLU A 114 -2.06 -5.04 11.57
CA GLU A 114 -0.74 -4.83 10.92
C GLU A 114 0.00 -6.12 10.57
N ASN A 115 -0.34 -7.22 11.23
CA ASN A 115 0.27 -8.55 11.05
C ASN A 115 -0.42 -9.41 9.97
N ARG A 116 -1.46 -8.94 9.29
CA ARG A 116 -2.14 -9.69 8.24
C ARG A 116 -1.42 -9.54 6.90
N GLU A 117 -1.44 -10.62 6.12
CA GLU A 117 -0.90 -10.66 4.76
C GLU A 117 -1.69 -9.78 3.76
N ASP A 118 -2.88 -9.32 4.15
CA ASP A 118 -3.79 -8.52 3.31
C ASP A 118 -3.34 -7.05 3.29
N LYS A 119 -2.23 -6.79 2.63
CA LYS A 119 -1.70 -5.44 2.42
C LYS A 119 -1.39 -5.16 0.96
N ALA A 120 -1.56 -3.89 0.56
CA ALA A 120 -1.06 -3.38 -0.70
C ALA A 120 0.13 -2.46 -0.44
N THR A 121 1.22 -2.63 -1.19
CA THR A 121 2.44 -1.85 -1.00
C THR A 121 2.76 -1.06 -2.27
N ALA A 122 3.04 0.24 -2.13
CA ALA A 122 3.62 1.07 -3.15
C ALA A 122 5.11 1.30 -2.86
N VAL A 123 5.93 1.21 -3.89
CA VAL A 123 7.36 1.56 -3.88
C VAL A 123 7.55 2.83 -4.70
N VAL A 124 8.00 3.90 -4.05
CA VAL A 124 8.25 5.20 -4.69
C VAL A 124 9.74 5.45 -4.68
N GLU A 125 10.36 5.46 -5.86
CA GLU A 125 11.80 5.69 -6.02
C GLU A 125 12.07 7.17 -6.26
N LEU A 126 13.02 7.73 -5.52
CA LEU A 126 13.44 9.11 -5.65
C LEU A 126 14.84 9.18 -6.28
N ASP A 127 15.10 10.24 -7.05
CA ASP A 127 16.45 10.56 -7.51
C ASP A 127 17.25 11.34 -6.46
N SER A 128 18.45 11.81 -6.84
CA SER A 128 19.32 12.58 -5.94
C SER A 128 18.84 13.99 -5.65
N SER A 129 17.93 14.54 -6.49
CA SER A 129 17.26 15.83 -6.22
C SER A 129 16.08 15.66 -5.26
N GLY A 130 15.66 14.42 -5.03
CA GLY A 130 14.50 14.08 -4.20
C GLY A 130 13.19 14.07 -4.99
N ASP A 131 13.25 14.10 -6.32
CA ASP A 131 12.10 14.00 -7.18
C ASP A 131 11.71 12.55 -7.43
N VAL A 132 10.39 12.31 -7.60
CA VAL A 132 9.88 10.97 -7.86
C VAL A 132 10.19 10.56 -9.29
N VAL A 133 10.96 9.47 -9.46
CA VAL A 133 11.31 8.91 -10.77
C VAL A 133 10.53 7.64 -11.11
N SER A 134 9.98 6.97 -10.12
CA SER A 134 9.20 5.75 -10.33
C SER A 134 8.20 5.52 -9.19
N VAL A 135 6.99 5.08 -9.55
CA VAL A 135 5.99 4.56 -8.62
C VAL A 135 5.56 3.19 -9.10
N LYS A 136 5.71 2.17 -8.26
CA LYS A 136 5.32 0.78 -8.55
C LYS A 136 4.42 0.25 -7.46
N VAL A 137 3.34 -0.40 -7.84
CA VAL A 137 2.51 -1.24 -6.95
C VAL A 137 2.70 -2.67 -7.43
N PRO A 138 3.58 -3.46 -6.77
CA PRO A 138 3.81 -4.84 -7.16
C PRO A 138 2.54 -5.66 -7.06
N THR A 139 2.33 -6.53 -8.05
CA THR A 139 1.19 -7.44 -8.12
C THR A 139 1.64 -8.85 -8.43
N ARG A 140 0.81 -9.83 -8.05
CA ARG A 140 0.96 -11.23 -8.42
C ARG A 140 -0.35 -11.77 -8.99
N GLN A 141 -0.28 -12.78 -9.81
CA GLN A 141 -1.46 -13.47 -10.31
C GLN A 141 -2.00 -14.45 -9.27
N GLN A 142 -3.31 -14.42 -9.05
CA GLN A 142 -4.04 -15.40 -8.25
C GLN A 142 -5.27 -15.84 -9.04
N GLY A 143 -5.17 -16.98 -9.71
CA GLY A 143 -6.14 -17.40 -10.71
C GLY A 143 -6.19 -16.39 -11.86
N GLN A 144 -7.38 -15.87 -12.16
CA GLN A 144 -7.57 -14.83 -13.19
C GLN A 144 -7.39 -13.39 -12.68
N TRP A 145 -7.09 -13.20 -11.40
CA TRP A 145 -7.00 -11.89 -10.77
C TRP A 145 -5.56 -11.46 -10.54
N SER A 146 -5.27 -10.19 -10.78
CA SER A 146 -4.03 -9.55 -10.34
C SER A 146 -4.27 -8.93 -8.97
N ILE A 147 -3.54 -9.36 -7.96
CA ILE A 147 -3.65 -8.87 -6.59
C ILE A 147 -2.33 -8.25 -6.13
N PRO A 148 -2.34 -7.33 -5.14
CA PRO A 148 -1.12 -6.77 -4.58
C PRO A 148 -0.17 -7.86 -4.09
N ALA A 149 1.13 -7.65 -4.34
CA ALA A 149 2.22 -8.51 -3.87
C ALA A 149 3.05 -7.80 -2.81
N GLY A 150 3.66 -8.59 -1.93
CA GLY A 150 4.65 -8.08 -0.98
C GLY A 150 5.93 -7.64 -1.71
N VAL A 151 6.69 -6.78 -1.05
CA VAL A 151 8.02 -6.32 -1.50
C VAL A 151 9.04 -6.82 -0.49
N SER A 152 10.14 -7.42 -0.96
CA SER A 152 11.23 -7.81 -0.10
C SER A 152 12.18 -6.64 0.16
N MET A 153 12.75 -6.56 1.37
CA MET A 153 13.78 -5.56 1.67
C MET A 153 15.03 -5.78 0.83
N ALA A 154 15.32 -7.02 0.41
CA ALA A 154 16.44 -7.33 -0.49
C ALA A 154 16.27 -6.65 -1.86
N ASP A 155 15.04 -6.63 -2.42
CA ASP A 155 14.76 -5.95 -3.69
C ASP A 155 14.88 -4.43 -3.55
N ILE A 156 14.42 -3.86 -2.42
CA ILE A 156 14.58 -2.44 -2.10
C ILE A 156 16.06 -2.07 -2.03
N ASP A 157 16.86 -2.86 -1.33
CA ASP A 157 18.30 -2.64 -1.17
C ASP A 157 19.06 -2.77 -2.50
N ALA A 158 18.70 -3.74 -3.33
CA ALA A 158 19.27 -3.88 -4.66
C ALA A 158 18.98 -2.65 -5.54
N GLY A 159 17.74 -2.18 -5.56
CA GLY A 159 17.33 -0.97 -6.27
C GLY A 159 18.05 0.28 -5.77
N LEU A 160 18.19 0.46 -4.45
CA LEU A 160 18.91 1.58 -3.84
C LEU A 160 20.39 1.59 -4.25
N ARG A 161 21.08 0.44 -4.16
CA ARG A 161 22.51 0.33 -4.55
C ARG A 161 22.72 0.60 -6.03
N ALA A 162 21.83 0.11 -6.89
CA ALA A 162 21.89 0.35 -8.32
C ALA A 162 21.82 1.84 -8.65
N ARG A 163 20.89 2.59 -8.01
CA ARG A 163 20.73 4.04 -8.20
C ARG A 163 21.90 4.82 -7.59
N ALA A 164 22.33 4.50 -6.38
CA ALA A 164 23.48 5.13 -5.73
C ALA A 164 24.78 4.92 -6.52
N GLY A 165 25.03 3.71 -7.03
CA GLY A 165 26.20 3.41 -7.88
C GLY A 165 26.15 4.05 -9.27
N GLY A 166 24.96 4.28 -9.82
CA GLY A 166 24.76 5.02 -11.07
C GLY A 166 25.13 6.50 -10.96
N LEU A 167 24.91 7.12 -9.80
CA LEU A 167 25.31 8.50 -9.51
C LEU A 167 26.84 8.64 -9.39
N ALA A 168 27.50 7.70 -8.71
CA ALA A 168 28.96 7.71 -8.53
C ALA A 168 29.74 7.57 -9.85
N ARG A 169 29.11 7.08 -10.93
CA ARG A 169 29.75 6.96 -12.27
C ARG A 169 29.54 8.18 -13.16
N ARG A 170 28.70 9.14 -12.77
CA ARG A 170 28.39 10.35 -13.55
C ARG A 170 29.12 11.60 -13.06
N ASN A 171 29.75 11.51 -11.90
CA ASN A 171 30.64 12.54 -11.30
C ASN A 171 32.10 12.14 -11.52
#